data_5c54a345957c716ab3b5bcc0f553ba89
#
_entry.id   5c54a345957c716ab3b5bcc0f553ba89
#
_cell.length_a   1.000
_cell.length_b   1.000
_cell.length_c   1.000
_cell.angle_alpha   90.00
_cell.angle_beta   90.00
_cell.angle_gamma   90.00
#
_symmetry.space_group_name_H-M   'P 1'
#
loop_
_entity.id
_entity.type
_entity.pdbx_description
1 polymer ?
#
loop_
_entity_poly.entity_id
_entity_poly.type
_entity_poly.pdbx_seq_one_letter_code
_entity_poly.pdbx_strand_id
1 'polypeptide(L)'
;MAVEGSPRRRAARNGDGVAVWVRLAGVGLAKVRFAYSPVFETVMAVDGLRDPGAHAVHLPWVRWARERLDGIPGLDALSARLQGPVKPADLMPVPDVRMSDLDAELRHIAQPEADLIRRCHDRLIAPHWKRITAVLEADIAARAATLADKGVEAVFHDLHPEVTWADGELVLHRRPEHRVDLTEHGLVLCPSVFCRPKAWIALDPVGQGVLRYPARGIGTLWEERETPHDLAALIGRTRAHLLTLLEAPKSTTDLAAALGVTAGAVSQHIGVLRAARLVTTRREGRHVLHMRTTRADALMS
;
A
#
# COMPACT_ATOMS: atom_id res chain seq x y z
N MET A 1 14.57 -25.46 55.52
CA MET A 1 15.22 -24.30 54.92
C MET A 1 14.54 -24.00 53.58
N ALA A 2 14.01 -22.83 53.47
CA ALA A 2 13.07 -22.38 52.46
C ALA A 2 13.66 -22.36 51.04
N VAL A 3 12.87 -22.83 50.06
CA VAL A 3 13.08 -22.55 48.64
C VAL A 3 12.12 -21.44 48.28
N GLU A 4 12.71 -20.29 47.99
CA GLU A 4 12.02 -19.03 47.64
C GLU A 4 11.27 -19.14 46.33
N GLY A 5 10.12 -18.47 46.35
CA GLY A 5 9.17 -18.45 45.27
C GLY A 5 9.65 -17.68 44.04
N SER A 6 9.33 -18.28 42.92
CA SER A 6 9.34 -17.62 41.60
C SER A 6 8.40 -16.41 41.58
N PRO A 7 8.83 -15.25 41.07
CA PRO A 7 7.96 -14.09 41.00
C PRO A 7 6.85 -14.33 39.95
N ARG A 8 5.62 -14.43 40.44
CA ARG A 8 4.42 -14.44 39.62
C ARG A 8 4.37 -13.15 38.81
N ARG A 9 4.49 -13.28 37.49
CA ARG A 9 4.29 -12.24 36.49
C ARG A 9 2.98 -11.51 36.76
N ARG A 10 3.06 -10.20 37.03
CA ARG A 10 1.92 -9.31 36.94
C ARG A 10 1.58 -9.15 35.46
N ALA A 11 0.62 -9.92 34.99
CA ALA A 11 -0.05 -9.65 33.74
C ALA A 11 -0.71 -8.26 33.85
N ALA A 12 -0.31 -7.34 33.00
CA ALA A 12 -1.00 -6.08 32.85
C ALA A 12 -2.46 -6.36 32.43
N ARG A 13 -3.39 -6.15 33.36
CA ARG A 13 -4.82 -6.09 33.08
C ARG A 13 -5.08 -4.81 32.29
N ASN A 14 -5.15 -4.93 30.98
CA ASN A 14 -5.83 -3.96 30.14
C ASN A 14 -6.97 -4.69 29.44
N GLY A 15 -8.19 -4.32 29.82
CA GLY A 15 -9.49 -4.50 29.16
C GLY A 15 -9.77 -5.84 28.50
N ASP A 16 -10.85 -6.48 28.86
CA ASP A 16 -11.44 -7.71 28.33
C ASP A 16 -11.50 -7.73 26.79
N GLY A 17 -10.36 -7.95 26.14
CA GLY A 17 -10.20 -8.05 24.70
C GLY A 17 -9.59 -9.39 24.36
N VAL A 18 -10.36 -10.23 23.73
CA VAL A 18 -9.90 -11.42 23.03
C VAL A 18 -8.81 -11.01 22.05
N ALA A 19 -7.74 -11.80 21.92
CA ALA A 19 -6.60 -11.47 21.06
C ALA A 19 -6.15 -12.70 20.26
N VAL A 20 -5.55 -12.44 19.09
CA VAL A 20 -4.82 -13.46 18.33
C VAL A 20 -3.35 -13.36 18.71
N TRP A 21 -2.77 -14.48 19.15
CA TRP A 21 -1.34 -14.63 19.44
C TRP A 21 -0.66 -15.37 18.29
N VAL A 22 0.38 -14.77 17.75
CA VAL A 22 1.17 -15.34 16.68
C VAL A 22 2.60 -15.53 17.18
N ARG A 23 2.99 -16.77 17.40
CA ARG A 23 4.34 -17.12 17.77
C ARG A 23 5.27 -17.02 16.55
N LEU A 24 6.35 -16.26 16.68
CA LEU A 24 7.39 -16.12 15.69
C LEU A 24 8.73 -16.28 16.39
N ALA A 25 9.45 -17.34 16.10
CA ALA A 25 10.79 -17.57 16.67
C ALA A 25 11.70 -18.23 15.63
N GLY A 26 12.99 -18.18 15.85
CA GLY A 26 13.98 -18.88 15.03
C GLY A 26 13.83 -18.62 13.53
N VAL A 27 13.60 -19.67 12.75
CA VAL A 27 13.49 -19.62 11.30
C VAL A 27 12.28 -18.78 10.85
N GLY A 28 11.16 -18.84 11.56
CA GLY A 28 9.97 -18.07 11.22
C GLY A 28 10.20 -16.57 11.30
N LEU A 29 10.96 -16.11 12.30
CA LEU A 29 11.32 -14.70 12.44
C LEU A 29 12.26 -14.25 11.31
N ALA A 30 13.21 -15.10 10.90
CA ALA A 30 14.09 -14.83 9.77
C ALA A 30 13.38 -14.83 8.40
N LYS A 31 12.20 -15.44 8.32
CA LYS A 31 11.35 -15.48 7.10
C LYS A 31 10.30 -14.35 7.08
N VAL A 32 10.41 -13.34 7.93
CA VAL A 32 9.54 -12.15 7.83
C VAL A 32 9.89 -11.38 6.56
N ARG A 33 8.89 -11.11 5.73
CA ARG A 33 9.07 -10.39 4.46
C ARG A 33 7.93 -9.43 4.19
N PHE A 34 8.16 -8.48 3.31
CA PHE A 34 7.14 -7.54 2.85
C PHE A 34 6.59 -7.95 1.49
N ALA A 35 5.28 -7.77 1.30
CA ALA A 35 4.61 -7.90 0.01
C ALA A 35 3.37 -7.01 -0.02
N TYR A 36 2.80 -6.75 -1.19
CA TYR A 36 1.46 -6.18 -1.33
C TYR A 36 0.65 -6.96 -2.35
N SER A 37 -0.67 -6.85 -2.28
CA SER A 37 -1.63 -7.67 -3.01
C SER A 37 -2.64 -6.81 -3.76
N PRO A 38 -2.63 -6.80 -5.11
CA PRO A 38 -3.65 -6.11 -5.89
C PRO A 38 -5.06 -6.69 -5.67
N VAL A 39 -5.17 -8.00 -5.43
CA VAL A 39 -6.44 -8.64 -5.08
C VAL A 39 -6.94 -8.10 -3.75
N PHE A 40 -6.10 -8.08 -2.72
CA PHE A 40 -6.51 -7.58 -1.41
C PHE A 40 -6.94 -6.11 -1.46
N GLU A 41 -6.18 -5.25 -2.14
CA GLU A 41 -6.56 -3.85 -2.34
C GLU A 41 -7.94 -3.73 -3.01
N THR A 42 -8.20 -4.56 -4.04
CA THR A 42 -9.49 -4.55 -4.75
C THR A 42 -10.64 -4.98 -3.85
N VAL A 43 -10.47 -6.10 -3.13
CA VAL A 43 -11.49 -6.64 -2.23
C VAL A 43 -11.82 -5.66 -1.11
N MET A 44 -10.80 -5.06 -0.50
CA MET A 44 -10.99 -4.08 0.57
C MET A 44 -11.55 -2.75 0.07
N ALA A 45 -11.24 -2.34 -1.14
CA ALA A 45 -11.85 -1.18 -1.77
C ALA A 45 -13.36 -1.39 -1.97
N VAL A 46 -13.77 -2.57 -2.47
CA VAL A 46 -15.20 -2.93 -2.61
C VAL A 46 -15.90 -2.96 -1.25
N ASP A 47 -15.27 -3.52 -0.23
CA ASP A 47 -15.82 -3.51 1.14
C ASP A 47 -16.00 -2.08 1.68
N GLY A 48 -15.03 -1.21 1.43
CA GLY A 48 -15.04 0.20 1.85
C GLY A 48 -16.16 1.05 1.20
N LEU A 49 -16.66 0.66 0.02
CA LEU A 49 -17.77 1.35 -0.64
C LEU A 49 -19.09 1.25 0.14
N ARG A 50 -19.22 0.25 1.03
CA ARG A 50 -20.43 0.01 1.84
C ARG A 50 -20.54 0.97 3.03
N ASP A 51 -19.42 1.32 3.64
CA ASP A 51 -19.36 2.24 4.78
C ASP A 51 -18.28 3.33 4.54
N PRO A 52 -18.59 4.30 3.70
CA PRO A 52 -17.65 5.38 3.39
C PRO A 52 -17.27 6.22 4.61
N GLY A 53 -18.14 6.26 5.64
CA GLY A 53 -17.90 7.02 6.88
C GLY A 53 -16.73 6.46 7.67
N ALA A 54 -16.60 5.13 7.73
CA ALA A 54 -15.45 4.47 8.35
C ALA A 54 -14.13 4.68 7.58
N HIS A 55 -14.21 5.13 6.33
CA HIS A 55 -13.08 5.30 5.41
C HIS A 55 -12.97 6.75 4.90
N ALA A 56 -13.11 7.73 5.77
CA ALA A 56 -13.18 9.16 5.41
C ALA A 56 -12.02 9.62 4.50
N VAL A 57 -10.82 9.08 4.67
CA VAL A 57 -9.64 9.37 3.83
C VAL A 57 -9.87 9.00 2.35
N HIS A 58 -10.76 8.06 2.06
CA HIS A 58 -11.08 7.61 0.70
C HIS A 58 -12.30 8.28 0.08
N LEU A 59 -12.94 9.24 0.73
CA LEU A 59 -14.15 9.91 0.21
C LEU A 59 -14.00 10.46 -1.22
N PRO A 60 -12.87 11.07 -1.64
CA PRO A 60 -12.70 11.48 -3.03
C PRO A 60 -12.79 10.30 -4.00
N TRP A 61 -12.10 9.19 -3.68
CA TRP A 61 -12.15 7.96 -4.46
C TRP A 61 -13.54 7.31 -4.43
N VAL A 62 -14.21 7.28 -3.28
CA VAL A 62 -15.56 6.71 -3.15
C VAL A 62 -16.56 7.43 -4.06
N ARG A 63 -16.50 8.76 -4.13
CA ARG A 63 -17.35 9.56 -5.04
C ARG A 63 -17.08 9.17 -6.49
N TRP A 64 -15.82 9.16 -6.88
CA TRP A 64 -15.38 8.78 -8.22
C TRP A 64 -15.76 7.32 -8.58
N ALA A 65 -15.60 6.37 -7.64
CA ALA A 65 -15.90 4.96 -7.82
C ALA A 65 -17.41 4.72 -8.00
N ARG A 66 -18.26 5.38 -7.21
CA ARG A 66 -19.72 5.23 -7.27
C ARG A 66 -20.30 5.52 -8.64
N GLU A 67 -19.75 6.48 -9.35
CA GLU A 67 -20.16 6.78 -10.73
C GLU A 67 -19.81 5.67 -11.73
N ARG A 68 -19.00 4.68 -11.29
CA ARG A 68 -18.44 3.60 -12.12
C ARG A 68 -18.86 2.21 -11.68
N LEU A 69 -19.71 2.09 -10.68
CA LEU A 69 -20.22 0.80 -10.19
C LEU A 69 -21.22 0.17 -11.15
N ASP A 70 -21.96 1.01 -11.89
CA ASP A 70 -22.95 0.53 -12.84
C ASP A 70 -22.31 -0.37 -13.90
N GLY A 71 -22.93 -1.53 -14.12
CA GLY A 71 -22.44 -2.52 -15.09
C GLY A 71 -21.29 -3.40 -14.61
N ILE A 72 -21.10 -3.57 -13.28
CA ILE A 72 -20.27 -4.65 -12.72
C ILE A 72 -21.20 -5.77 -12.22
N PRO A 73 -21.55 -6.77 -13.05
CA PRO A 73 -22.44 -7.85 -12.65
C PRO A 73 -21.82 -8.65 -11.49
N GLY A 74 -22.62 -8.95 -10.47
CA GLY A 74 -22.18 -9.73 -9.30
C GLY A 74 -21.52 -8.91 -8.18
N LEU A 75 -21.39 -7.59 -8.31
CA LEU A 75 -20.81 -6.74 -7.27
C LEU A 75 -21.55 -6.86 -5.92
N ASP A 76 -22.89 -6.93 -5.96
CA ASP A 76 -23.70 -7.10 -4.75
C ASP A 76 -23.42 -8.44 -4.05
N ALA A 77 -23.21 -9.51 -4.82
CA ALA A 77 -22.87 -10.82 -4.29
C ALA A 77 -21.48 -10.81 -3.61
N LEU A 78 -20.49 -10.19 -4.25
CA LEU A 78 -19.17 -10.00 -3.64
C LEU A 78 -19.27 -9.15 -2.38
N SER A 79 -19.98 -8.04 -2.45
CA SER A 79 -20.21 -7.15 -1.30
C SER A 79 -20.90 -7.88 -0.15
N ALA A 80 -21.88 -8.73 -0.44
CA ALA A 80 -22.56 -9.56 0.57
C ALA A 80 -21.61 -10.57 1.22
N ARG A 81 -20.72 -11.22 0.45
CA ARG A 81 -19.69 -12.13 1.00
C ARG A 81 -18.68 -11.42 1.93
N LEU A 82 -18.44 -10.14 1.69
CA LEU A 82 -17.54 -9.35 2.52
C LEU A 82 -18.19 -8.81 3.80
N GLN A 83 -19.49 -9.07 4.02
CA GLN A 83 -20.18 -8.71 5.25
C GLN A 83 -19.70 -9.59 6.41
N GLY A 84 -19.48 -8.96 7.55
CA GLY A 84 -19.09 -9.68 8.74
C GLY A 84 -17.69 -9.33 9.28
N PRO A 85 -17.42 -9.78 10.51
CA PRO A 85 -16.18 -9.45 11.20
C PRO A 85 -14.97 -10.24 10.67
N VAL A 86 -15.22 -11.38 10.02
CA VAL A 86 -14.20 -12.23 9.41
C VAL A 86 -14.35 -12.17 7.89
N LYS A 87 -13.27 -11.81 7.21
CA LYS A 87 -13.26 -11.75 5.75
C LYS A 87 -12.96 -13.14 5.17
N PRO A 88 -13.56 -13.49 4.01
CA PRO A 88 -13.32 -14.79 3.37
C PRO A 88 -11.85 -14.95 2.95
N ALA A 89 -11.16 -15.92 3.50
CA ALA A 89 -9.74 -16.15 3.22
C ALA A 89 -9.51 -16.58 1.76
N ASP A 90 -10.46 -17.28 1.16
CA ASP A 90 -10.45 -17.73 -0.24
C ASP A 90 -10.50 -16.59 -1.26
N LEU A 91 -10.90 -15.38 -0.85
CA LEU A 91 -10.87 -14.18 -1.69
C LEU A 91 -9.59 -13.32 -1.51
N MET A 92 -8.68 -13.74 -0.63
CA MET A 92 -7.55 -12.93 -0.22
C MET A 92 -6.29 -13.78 -0.08
N PRO A 93 -5.75 -14.32 -1.19
CA PRO A 93 -4.56 -15.15 -1.16
C PRO A 93 -3.37 -14.44 -0.51
N VAL A 94 -2.43 -15.21 0.02
CA VAL A 94 -1.16 -14.68 0.52
C VAL A 94 -0.27 -14.40 -0.69
N PRO A 95 0.30 -13.19 -0.83
CA PRO A 95 1.16 -12.89 -1.97
C PRO A 95 2.49 -13.67 -1.88
N ASP A 96 2.85 -14.35 -2.96
CA ASP A 96 4.06 -15.17 -3.05
C ASP A 96 5.34 -14.32 -3.15
N VAL A 97 5.25 -13.18 -3.82
CA VAL A 97 6.37 -12.27 -4.09
C VAL A 97 6.07 -10.86 -3.59
N ARG A 98 7.11 -10.04 -3.44
CA ARG A 98 6.99 -8.66 -2.95
C ARG A 98 6.01 -7.82 -3.80
N MET A 99 6.15 -7.90 -5.11
CA MET A 99 5.31 -7.20 -6.08
C MET A 99 4.44 -8.23 -6.80
N SER A 100 3.38 -8.67 -6.13
CA SER A 100 2.45 -9.61 -6.73
C SER A 100 1.69 -8.95 -7.88
N ASP A 101 1.49 -9.69 -8.97
CA ASP A 101 0.61 -9.23 -10.03
C ASP A 101 -0.80 -9.82 -9.86
N LEU A 102 -1.79 -9.12 -10.42
CA LEU A 102 -3.19 -9.48 -10.28
C LEU A 102 -3.47 -10.89 -10.81
N ASP A 103 -2.91 -11.26 -11.96
CA ASP A 103 -3.17 -12.55 -12.61
C ASP A 103 -2.59 -13.71 -11.80
N ALA A 104 -1.41 -13.51 -11.22
CA ALA A 104 -0.80 -14.49 -10.34
C ALA A 104 -1.69 -14.79 -9.12
N GLU A 105 -2.23 -13.77 -8.49
CA GLU A 105 -3.10 -13.95 -7.31
C GLU A 105 -4.48 -14.52 -7.68
N LEU A 106 -5.08 -14.08 -8.79
CA LEU A 106 -6.39 -14.56 -9.23
C LEU A 106 -6.41 -16.05 -9.55
N ARG A 107 -5.26 -16.67 -9.89
CA ARG A 107 -5.17 -18.13 -10.08
C ARG A 107 -5.50 -18.95 -8.83
N HIS A 108 -5.40 -18.32 -7.65
CA HIS A 108 -5.74 -18.95 -6.35
C HIS A 108 -7.19 -18.76 -5.94
N ILE A 109 -7.99 -18.07 -6.76
CA ILE A 109 -9.39 -17.76 -6.47
C ILE A 109 -10.28 -18.55 -7.46
N ALA A 110 -11.33 -19.15 -6.92
CA ALA A 110 -12.28 -19.90 -7.75
C ALA A 110 -13.10 -18.96 -8.66
N GLN A 111 -13.57 -19.52 -9.79
CA GLN A 111 -14.56 -18.86 -10.64
C GLN A 111 -15.95 -18.99 -9.99
N PRO A 112 -16.85 -17.97 -10.12
CA PRO A 112 -16.70 -16.76 -10.94
C PRO A 112 -16.09 -15.55 -10.20
N GLU A 113 -15.65 -15.72 -8.96
CA GLU A 113 -15.14 -14.62 -8.12
C GLU A 113 -13.86 -13.99 -8.68
N ALA A 114 -12.97 -14.81 -9.24
CA ALA A 114 -11.75 -14.31 -9.87
C ALA A 114 -12.04 -13.29 -10.98
N ASP A 115 -13.01 -13.61 -11.86
CA ASP A 115 -13.42 -12.72 -12.95
C ASP A 115 -14.10 -11.45 -12.42
N LEU A 116 -14.86 -11.58 -11.35
CA LEU A 116 -15.52 -10.43 -10.72
C LEU A 116 -14.48 -9.49 -10.08
N ILE A 117 -13.52 -10.03 -9.34
CA ILE A 117 -12.44 -9.25 -8.74
C ILE A 117 -11.61 -8.56 -9.83
N ARG A 118 -11.32 -9.25 -10.95
CA ARG A 118 -10.66 -8.64 -12.11
C ARG A 118 -11.43 -7.43 -12.62
N ARG A 119 -12.73 -7.58 -12.88
CA ARG A 119 -13.56 -6.46 -13.36
C ARG A 119 -13.58 -5.28 -12.37
N CYS A 120 -13.65 -5.58 -11.07
CA CYS A 120 -13.57 -4.55 -10.03
C CYS A 120 -12.20 -3.86 -10.04
N HIS A 121 -11.12 -4.63 -10.13
CA HIS A 121 -9.76 -4.09 -10.21
C HIS A 121 -9.61 -3.17 -11.42
N ASP A 122 -9.91 -3.65 -12.62
CA ASP A 122 -9.71 -2.88 -13.86
C ASP A 122 -10.49 -1.57 -13.86
N ARG A 123 -11.69 -1.60 -13.28
CA ARG A 123 -12.60 -0.45 -13.30
C ARG A 123 -12.38 0.54 -12.16
N LEU A 124 -12.01 0.06 -10.96
CA LEU A 124 -11.98 0.86 -9.74
C LEU A 124 -10.56 1.12 -9.21
N ILE A 125 -9.63 0.21 -9.46
CA ILE A 125 -8.29 0.25 -8.86
C ILE A 125 -7.20 0.54 -9.88
N ALA A 126 -7.22 -0.11 -11.04
CA ALA A 126 -6.19 0.04 -12.08
C ALA A 126 -5.94 1.51 -12.48
N PRO A 127 -6.94 2.40 -12.61
CA PRO A 127 -6.71 3.82 -12.91
C PRO A 127 -5.86 4.55 -11.86
N HIS A 128 -5.83 4.04 -10.63
CA HIS A 128 -5.09 4.61 -9.49
C HIS A 128 -3.89 3.77 -9.07
N TRP A 129 -3.67 2.60 -9.72
CA TRP A 129 -2.71 1.61 -9.27
C TRP A 129 -1.29 2.15 -9.09
N LYS A 130 -0.84 3.00 -10.01
CA LYS A 130 0.48 3.65 -9.91
C LYS A 130 0.62 4.50 -8.63
N ARG A 131 -0.43 5.20 -8.23
CA ARG A 131 -0.42 6.03 -7.00
C ARG A 131 -0.50 5.15 -5.76
N ILE A 132 -1.32 4.09 -5.81
CA ILE A 132 -1.47 3.11 -4.73
C ILE A 132 -0.13 2.43 -4.49
N THR A 133 0.51 1.89 -5.51
CA THR A 133 1.82 1.22 -5.39
C THR A 133 2.91 2.15 -4.87
N ALA A 134 2.91 3.42 -5.26
CA ALA A 134 3.87 4.39 -4.75
C ALA A 134 3.76 4.56 -3.21
N VAL A 135 2.53 4.58 -2.66
CA VAL A 135 2.29 4.64 -1.22
C VAL A 135 2.74 3.34 -0.53
N LEU A 136 2.38 2.18 -1.10
CA LEU A 136 2.75 0.87 -0.55
C LEU A 136 4.27 0.67 -0.52
N GLU A 137 4.95 1.02 -1.61
CA GLU A 137 6.42 0.93 -1.72
C GLU A 137 7.13 1.90 -0.76
N ALA A 138 6.59 3.10 -0.57
CA ALA A 138 7.14 4.05 0.39
C ALA A 138 7.03 3.52 1.84
N ASP A 139 5.89 2.92 2.21
CA ASP A 139 5.72 2.28 3.52
C ASP A 139 6.68 1.11 3.72
N ILE A 140 6.81 0.23 2.71
CA ILE A 140 7.76 -0.89 2.74
C ILE A 140 9.19 -0.40 2.88
N ALA A 141 9.61 0.61 2.11
CA ALA A 141 10.96 1.16 2.17
C ALA A 141 11.28 1.73 3.56
N ALA A 142 10.35 2.49 4.16
CA ALA A 142 10.51 3.05 5.50
C ALA A 142 10.64 1.95 6.56
N ARG A 143 9.84 0.87 6.47
CA ARG A 143 9.91 -0.26 7.41
C ARG A 143 11.12 -1.14 7.19
N ALA A 144 11.55 -1.33 5.94
CA ALA A 144 12.78 -2.03 5.63
C ALA A 144 14.01 -1.30 6.21
N ALA A 145 14.04 0.03 6.17
CA ALA A 145 15.05 0.82 6.84
C ALA A 145 15.00 0.62 8.37
N THR A 146 13.79 0.64 8.97
CA THR A 146 13.61 0.35 10.40
C THR A 146 14.10 -1.06 10.75
N LEU A 147 13.81 -2.05 9.91
CA LEU A 147 14.28 -3.43 10.08
C LEU A 147 15.80 -3.51 10.06
N ALA A 148 16.45 -2.82 9.13
CA ALA A 148 17.89 -2.81 9.01
C ALA A 148 18.59 -2.10 10.19
N ASP A 149 18.01 -0.98 10.66
CA ASP A 149 18.62 -0.15 11.71
C ASP A 149 18.32 -0.64 13.13
N LYS A 150 17.10 -1.17 13.38
CA LYS A 150 16.58 -1.41 14.73
C LYS A 150 16.03 -2.83 14.94
N GLY A 151 16.06 -3.67 13.90
CA GLY A 151 15.57 -5.04 13.98
C GLY A 151 14.05 -5.17 13.85
N VAL A 152 13.59 -6.42 13.79
CA VAL A 152 12.21 -6.78 13.47
C VAL A 152 11.20 -6.37 14.55
N GLU A 153 11.59 -6.37 15.81
CA GLU A 153 10.74 -5.95 16.92
C GLU A 153 10.29 -4.49 16.78
N ALA A 154 11.23 -3.62 16.38
CA ALA A 154 10.91 -2.21 16.12
C ALA A 154 9.90 -2.04 14.96
N VAL A 155 9.96 -2.92 13.95
CA VAL A 155 8.96 -2.94 12.88
C VAL A 155 7.59 -3.31 13.44
N PHE A 156 7.50 -4.36 14.25
CA PHE A 156 6.22 -4.83 14.81
C PHE A 156 5.57 -3.80 15.72
N HIS A 157 6.33 -3.12 16.57
CA HIS A 157 5.82 -2.06 17.44
C HIS A 157 5.17 -0.89 16.70
N ASP A 158 5.54 -0.72 15.44
CA ASP A 158 5.15 0.43 14.63
C ASP A 158 4.15 0.08 13.51
N LEU A 159 3.65 -1.15 13.46
CA LEU A 159 2.72 -1.60 12.42
C LEU A 159 1.32 -0.99 12.60
N HIS A 160 0.73 -1.15 13.79
CA HIS A 160 -0.64 -0.72 14.08
C HIS A 160 -0.87 -0.65 15.60
N PRO A 161 -1.71 0.27 16.12
CA PRO A 161 -2.02 0.35 17.56
C PRO A 161 -2.64 -0.93 18.17
N GLU A 162 -3.30 -1.76 17.35
CA GLU A 162 -3.85 -3.05 17.77
C GLU A 162 -2.81 -4.18 17.76
N VAL A 163 -1.58 -3.92 17.32
CA VAL A 163 -0.51 -4.90 17.20
C VAL A 163 0.56 -4.61 18.25
N THR A 164 0.91 -5.59 19.05
CA THR A 164 2.02 -5.50 20.01
C THR A 164 2.94 -6.69 19.86
N TRP A 165 4.20 -6.50 20.22
CA TRP A 165 5.21 -7.56 20.26
C TRP A 165 5.72 -7.73 21.68
N ALA A 166 5.64 -8.93 22.22
CA ALA A 166 6.16 -9.26 23.53
C ALA A 166 6.48 -10.76 23.63
N ASP A 167 7.58 -11.09 24.28
CA ASP A 167 7.98 -12.48 24.61
C ASP A 167 8.05 -13.43 23.40
N GLY A 168 8.39 -12.93 22.21
CA GLY A 168 8.45 -13.73 20.97
C GLY A 168 7.10 -13.97 20.31
N GLU A 169 6.07 -13.26 20.73
CA GLU A 169 4.74 -13.35 20.16
C GLU A 169 4.24 -11.98 19.65
N LEU A 170 3.65 -11.99 18.46
CA LEU A 170 2.89 -10.87 17.94
C LEU A 170 1.44 -11.02 18.40
N VAL A 171 0.91 -10.01 19.06
CA VAL A 171 -0.45 -10.03 19.62
C VAL A 171 -1.32 -9.01 18.89
N LEU A 172 -2.40 -9.47 18.26
CA LEU A 172 -3.42 -8.62 17.68
C LEU A 172 -4.60 -8.53 18.63
N HIS A 173 -4.78 -7.37 19.24
CA HIS A 173 -5.85 -7.09 20.18
C HIS A 173 -7.22 -6.94 19.49
N ARG A 174 -8.30 -7.16 20.27
CA ARG A 174 -9.70 -7.01 19.81
C ARG A 174 -10.08 -7.97 18.69
N ARG A 175 -9.60 -9.21 18.75
CA ARG A 175 -9.91 -10.31 17.84
C ARG A 175 -10.39 -11.53 18.61
N PRO A 176 -11.20 -12.44 18.01
CA PRO A 176 -11.52 -13.72 18.62
C PRO A 176 -10.25 -14.45 19.05
N GLU A 177 -10.30 -15.12 20.21
CA GLU A 177 -9.14 -15.81 20.74
C GLU A 177 -8.64 -16.90 19.78
N HIS A 178 -7.40 -16.78 19.37
CA HIS A 178 -6.76 -17.75 18.52
C HIS A 178 -5.24 -17.73 18.73
N ARG A 179 -4.59 -18.90 18.65
CA ARG A 179 -3.14 -19.01 18.70
C ARG A 179 -2.63 -19.65 17.43
N VAL A 180 -1.59 -19.02 16.87
CA VAL A 180 -0.96 -19.43 15.62
C VAL A 180 0.54 -19.59 15.87
N ASP A 181 1.11 -20.69 15.42
CA ASP A 181 2.55 -20.91 15.44
C ASP A 181 3.11 -20.78 14.03
N LEU A 182 3.91 -19.75 13.79
CA LEU A 182 4.59 -19.45 12.51
C LEU A 182 6.11 -19.61 12.63
N THR A 183 6.59 -20.36 13.63
CA THR A 183 8.01 -20.54 13.90
C THR A 183 8.76 -21.11 12.69
N GLU A 184 8.12 -21.94 11.87
CA GLU A 184 8.74 -22.55 10.70
C GLU A 184 8.34 -21.88 9.37
N HIS A 185 7.19 -21.20 9.32
CA HIS A 185 6.58 -20.69 8.08
C HIS A 185 6.91 -19.23 7.80
N GLY A 186 7.04 -18.39 8.84
CA GLY A 186 7.28 -16.96 8.72
C GLY A 186 6.01 -16.13 8.52
N LEU A 187 6.20 -14.82 8.37
CA LEU A 187 5.11 -13.85 8.29
C LEU A 187 5.32 -12.90 7.12
N VAL A 188 4.29 -12.74 6.28
CA VAL A 188 4.22 -11.71 5.26
C VAL A 188 3.61 -10.45 5.86
N LEU A 189 4.34 -9.35 5.86
CA LEU A 189 3.88 -8.02 6.22
C LEU A 189 3.34 -7.32 4.98
N CYS A 190 2.03 -7.09 4.95
CA CYS A 190 1.34 -6.62 3.75
C CYS A 190 0.67 -5.25 4.03
N PRO A 191 1.31 -4.12 3.68
CA PRO A 191 0.66 -2.83 3.75
C PRO A 191 -0.52 -2.76 2.78
N SER A 192 -1.54 -2.00 3.15
CA SER A 192 -2.72 -1.78 2.31
C SER A 192 -3.25 -0.36 2.49
N VAL A 193 -3.69 0.25 1.40
CA VAL A 193 -4.32 1.57 1.48
C VAL A 193 -5.77 1.49 1.91
N PHE A 194 -6.47 0.38 1.63
CA PHE A 194 -7.89 0.22 1.90
C PHE A 194 -8.23 -0.56 3.18
N CYS A 195 -7.28 -1.17 3.89
CA CYS A 195 -7.61 -2.02 5.04
C CYS A 195 -7.91 -1.26 6.36
N ARG A 196 -7.89 0.07 6.36
CA ARG A 196 -8.21 0.87 7.56
C ARG A 196 -9.62 0.59 8.09
N PRO A 197 -9.89 0.77 9.38
CA PRO A 197 -8.94 1.16 10.44
C PRO A 197 -8.23 -0.01 11.13
N LYS A 198 -8.33 -1.23 10.64
CA LYS A 198 -7.93 -2.46 11.34
C LYS A 198 -6.71 -3.11 10.70
N ALA A 199 -5.96 -3.86 11.52
CA ALA A 199 -5.02 -4.85 11.02
C ALA A 199 -5.70 -6.22 10.91
N TRP A 200 -5.29 -7.05 9.96
CA TRP A 200 -5.88 -8.37 9.68
C TRP A 200 -4.77 -9.41 9.58
N ILE A 201 -4.97 -10.53 10.29
CA ILE A 201 -4.11 -11.69 10.11
C ILE A 201 -4.89 -12.83 9.47
N ALA A 202 -4.27 -13.52 8.54
CA ALA A 202 -4.78 -14.74 7.93
C ALA A 202 -3.64 -15.74 7.73
N LEU A 203 -4.02 -17.02 7.58
CA LEU A 203 -3.12 -18.10 7.24
C LEU A 203 -3.50 -18.64 5.87
N ASP A 204 -2.53 -19.01 5.08
CA ASP A 204 -2.76 -19.81 3.88
C ASP A 204 -2.92 -21.31 4.23
N PRO A 205 -3.32 -22.15 3.26
CA PRO A 205 -3.47 -23.59 3.48
C PRO A 205 -2.18 -24.33 3.87
N VAL A 206 -1.01 -23.76 3.56
CA VAL A 206 0.30 -24.32 3.92
C VAL A 206 0.85 -23.77 5.23
N GLY A 207 0.09 -22.90 5.91
CA GLY A 207 0.42 -22.36 7.22
C GLY A 207 1.26 -21.08 7.20
N GLN A 208 1.49 -20.44 6.04
CA GLN A 208 2.16 -19.14 6.00
C GLN A 208 1.20 -18.05 6.51
N GLY A 209 1.69 -17.21 7.41
CA GLY A 209 0.93 -16.08 7.93
C GLY A 209 1.03 -14.85 7.02
N VAL A 210 -0.04 -14.08 6.92
CA VAL A 210 -0.02 -12.73 6.38
C VAL A 210 -0.68 -11.76 7.34
N LEU A 211 0.04 -10.71 7.70
CA LEU A 211 -0.48 -9.58 8.47
C LEU A 211 -0.68 -8.39 7.53
N ARG A 212 -1.93 -8.03 7.30
CA ARG A 212 -2.34 -6.88 6.50
C ARG A 212 -2.60 -5.71 7.42
N TYR A 213 -2.02 -4.56 7.11
CA TYR A 213 -2.08 -3.38 7.97
C TYR A 213 -2.18 -2.09 7.13
N PRO A 214 -2.77 -1.00 7.69
CA PRO A 214 -2.86 0.27 6.98
C PRO A 214 -1.49 0.84 6.65
N ALA A 215 -1.23 1.09 5.36
CA ALA A 215 -0.01 1.77 4.93
C ALA A 215 0.04 3.20 5.49
N ARG A 216 1.24 3.75 5.64
CA ARG A 216 1.46 5.17 5.94
C ARG A 216 1.30 6.02 4.68
N GLY A 217 1.02 7.31 4.86
CA GLY A 217 0.96 8.25 3.74
C GLY A 217 -0.32 8.21 2.91
N ILE A 218 -1.36 7.50 3.35
CA ILE A 218 -2.64 7.41 2.63
C ILE A 218 -3.33 8.77 2.51
N GLY A 219 -3.09 9.69 3.45
CA GLY A 219 -3.77 10.99 3.49
C GLY A 219 -3.66 11.80 2.20
N THR A 220 -2.53 11.70 1.51
CA THR A 220 -2.25 12.42 0.26
C THR A 220 -2.57 11.61 -1.01
N LEU A 221 -3.08 10.37 -0.87
CA LEU A 221 -3.30 9.47 -2.00
C LEU A 221 -4.29 10.03 -3.03
N TRP A 222 -5.33 10.73 -2.54
CA TRP A 222 -6.41 11.27 -3.38
C TRP A 222 -6.31 12.78 -3.59
N GLU A 223 -5.32 13.42 -2.99
CA GLU A 223 -5.03 14.80 -3.33
C GLU A 223 -4.67 14.85 -4.82
N GLU A 224 -5.40 15.65 -5.58
CA GLU A 224 -4.89 16.05 -6.88
C GLU A 224 -3.55 16.72 -6.59
N ARG A 225 -2.47 16.21 -7.13
CA ARG A 225 -1.22 16.97 -7.19
C ARG A 225 -1.50 18.13 -8.15
N GLU A 226 -2.18 19.14 -7.63
CA GLU A 226 -2.08 20.45 -8.23
C GLU A 226 -0.59 20.74 -8.30
N THR A 227 -0.14 21.21 -9.46
CA THR A 227 1.19 21.81 -9.56
C THR A 227 1.27 22.79 -8.39
N PRO A 228 2.23 22.64 -7.44
CA PRO A 228 2.22 23.47 -6.26
C PRO A 228 2.00 24.91 -6.67
N HIS A 229 0.90 25.53 -6.20
CA HIS A 229 0.53 26.88 -6.66
C HIS A 229 1.67 27.84 -6.42
N ASP A 230 2.38 27.63 -5.32
CA ASP A 230 3.58 28.36 -4.93
C ASP A 230 4.74 28.14 -5.90
N LEU A 231 4.95 26.91 -6.37
CA LEU A 231 5.97 26.60 -7.37
C LEU A 231 5.61 27.21 -8.73
N ALA A 232 4.33 27.16 -9.12
CA ALA A 232 3.86 27.78 -10.35
C ALA A 232 3.99 29.31 -10.31
N ALA A 233 3.80 29.92 -9.15
CA ALA A 233 4.04 31.36 -8.94
C ALA A 233 5.54 31.71 -9.05
N LEU A 234 6.40 30.84 -8.50
CA LEU A 234 7.86 31.05 -8.47
C LEU A 234 8.52 30.86 -9.84
N ILE A 235 8.25 29.74 -10.53
CA ILE A 235 8.96 29.35 -11.77
C ILE A 235 8.09 29.46 -13.03
N GLY A 236 6.83 29.82 -12.90
CA GLY A 236 5.84 29.92 -13.97
C GLY A 236 5.12 28.60 -14.26
N ARG A 237 3.83 28.67 -14.61
CA ARG A 237 2.91 27.52 -14.77
C ARG A 237 3.46 26.44 -15.70
N THR A 238 3.97 26.79 -16.86
CA THR A 238 4.47 25.83 -17.83
C THR A 238 5.67 25.02 -17.30
N ARG A 239 6.61 25.68 -16.61
CA ARG A 239 7.79 25.00 -16.04
C ARG A 239 7.42 24.12 -14.85
N ALA A 240 6.50 24.58 -14.02
CA ALA A 240 5.97 23.78 -12.92
C ALA A 240 5.24 22.53 -13.46
N HIS A 241 4.40 22.68 -14.48
CA HIS A 241 3.70 21.57 -15.12
C HIS A 241 4.67 20.60 -15.83
N LEU A 242 5.72 21.10 -16.46
CA LEU A 242 6.80 20.24 -17.00
C LEU A 242 7.45 19.39 -15.91
N LEU A 243 7.75 19.97 -14.74
CA LEU A 243 8.28 19.20 -13.62
C LEU A 243 7.28 18.15 -13.13
N THR A 244 6.00 18.44 -13.10
CA THR A 244 4.96 17.43 -12.77
C THR A 244 4.95 16.29 -13.78
N LEU A 245 4.98 16.59 -15.08
CA LEU A 245 4.97 15.59 -16.15
C LEU A 245 6.24 14.71 -16.17
N LEU A 246 7.36 15.23 -15.68
CA LEU A 246 8.65 14.53 -15.59
C LEU A 246 8.77 13.60 -14.36
N GLU A 247 7.67 13.21 -13.75
CA GLU A 247 7.64 12.14 -12.75
C GLU A 247 8.22 10.81 -13.30
N ALA A 248 8.08 10.60 -14.61
CA ALA A 248 8.77 9.56 -15.36
C ALA A 248 9.58 10.20 -16.51
N PRO A 249 10.66 9.55 -16.99
CA PRO A 249 11.43 10.02 -18.14
C PRO A 249 10.54 10.22 -19.36
N LYS A 250 10.62 11.39 -20.01
CA LYS A 250 9.84 11.72 -21.21
C LYS A 250 10.69 12.42 -22.25
N SER A 251 10.35 12.21 -23.52
CA SER A 251 10.94 12.94 -24.63
C SER A 251 10.35 14.35 -24.76
N THR A 252 11.05 15.23 -25.48
CA THR A 252 10.54 16.57 -25.82
C THR A 252 9.22 16.49 -26.58
N THR A 253 9.04 15.50 -27.46
CA THR A 253 7.82 15.28 -28.23
C THR A 253 6.64 14.89 -27.34
N ASP A 254 6.85 13.96 -26.38
CA ASP A 254 5.81 13.55 -25.45
C ASP A 254 5.36 14.70 -24.55
N LEU A 255 6.33 15.52 -24.09
CA LEU A 255 6.05 16.70 -23.28
C LEU A 255 5.28 17.77 -24.07
N ALA A 256 5.65 17.96 -25.35
CA ALA A 256 4.96 18.90 -26.23
C ALA A 256 3.50 18.49 -26.48
N ALA A 257 3.27 17.21 -26.75
CA ALA A 257 1.94 16.65 -26.89
C ALA A 257 1.10 16.79 -25.60
N ALA A 258 1.69 16.47 -24.44
CA ALA A 258 1.01 16.56 -23.15
C ALA A 258 0.63 18.00 -22.74
N LEU A 259 1.42 18.99 -23.15
CA LEU A 259 1.21 20.41 -22.84
C LEU A 259 0.41 21.17 -23.91
N GLY A 260 0.17 20.57 -25.08
CA GLY A 260 -0.45 21.25 -26.22
C GLY A 260 0.39 22.41 -26.79
N VAL A 261 1.74 22.29 -26.73
CA VAL A 261 2.66 23.32 -27.20
C VAL A 261 3.68 22.75 -28.21
N THR A 262 4.46 23.61 -28.84
CA THR A 262 5.50 23.17 -29.78
C THR A 262 6.72 22.54 -29.07
N ALA A 263 7.40 21.59 -29.72
CA ALA A 263 8.62 20.99 -29.19
C ALA A 263 9.74 22.05 -28.95
N GLY A 264 9.78 23.13 -29.74
CA GLY A 264 10.67 24.26 -29.53
C GLY A 264 10.41 24.99 -28.22
N ALA A 265 9.14 25.26 -27.88
CA ALA A 265 8.77 25.88 -26.61
C ALA A 265 9.17 24.99 -25.42
N VAL A 266 8.89 23.66 -25.50
CA VAL A 266 9.33 22.69 -24.48
C VAL A 266 10.84 22.74 -24.31
N SER A 267 11.61 22.74 -25.42
CA SER A 267 13.09 22.78 -25.38
C SER A 267 13.64 24.03 -24.67
N GLN A 268 13.00 25.18 -24.86
CA GLN A 268 13.36 26.41 -24.14
C GLN A 268 13.11 26.26 -22.62
N HIS A 269 11.94 25.76 -22.20
CA HIS A 269 11.64 25.55 -20.80
C HIS A 269 12.53 24.51 -20.15
N ILE A 270 12.81 23.40 -20.84
CA ILE A 270 13.77 22.37 -20.39
C ILE A 270 15.18 22.97 -20.25
N GLY A 271 15.61 23.86 -21.16
CA GLY A 271 16.89 24.56 -21.08
C GLY A 271 17.02 25.35 -19.77
N VAL A 272 15.98 26.11 -19.39
CA VAL A 272 15.92 26.86 -18.12
C VAL A 272 15.95 25.93 -16.91
N LEU A 273 15.15 24.87 -16.92
CA LEU A 273 15.10 23.90 -15.82
C LEU A 273 16.42 23.13 -15.64
N ARG A 274 17.12 22.84 -16.76
CA ARG A 274 18.46 22.25 -16.73
C ARG A 274 19.52 23.22 -16.17
N ALA A 275 19.49 24.48 -16.56
CA ALA A 275 20.37 25.49 -15.98
C ALA A 275 20.20 25.65 -14.48
N ALA A 276 18.95 25.52 -13.99
CA ALA A 276 18.60 25.49 -12.56
C ALA A 276 18.91 24.13 -11.86
N ARG A 277 19.44 23.15 -12.58
CA ARG A 277 19.69 21.78 -12.10
C ARG A 277 18.45 21.07 -11.57
N LEU A 278 17.28 21.39 -12.10
CA LEU A 278 16.00 20.74 -11.76
C LEU A 278 15.67 19.59 -12.73
N VAL A 279 16.22 19.60 -13.92
CA VAL A 279 16.05 18.56 -14.93
C VAL A 279 17.43 18.09 -15.42
N THR A 280 17.58 16.81 -15.61
CA THR A 280 18.69 16.20 -16.32
C THR A 280 18.21 15.59 -17.64
N THR A 281 19.13 15.38 -18.56
CA THR A 281 18.83 14.84 -19.89
C THR A 281 19.76 13.69 -20.19
N ARG A 282 19.21 12.55 -20.61
CA ARG A 282 19.96 11.37 -21.03
C ARG A 282 19.58 10.99 -22.45
N ARG A 283 20.53 10.54 -23.21
CA ARG A 283 20.30 9.98 -24.55
C ARG A 283 20.20 8.46 -24.46
N GLU A 284 19.10 7.91 -24.91
CA GLU A 284 18.89 6.48 -25.04
C GLU A 284 18.60 6.14 -26.51
N GLY A 285 19.61 5.62 -27.21
CA GLY A 285 19.54 5.34 -28.63
C GLY A 285 19.26 6.62 -29.44
N ARG A 286 18.10 6.66 -30.11
CA ARG A 286 17.62 7.79 -30.92
C ARG A 286 16.84 8.83 -30.13
N HIS A 287 16.47 8.50 -28.87
CA HIS A 287 15.63 9.34 -28.04
C HIS A 287 16.45 10.15 -27.05
N VAL A 288 16.01 11.37 -26.82
CA VAL A 288 16.52 12.25 -25.77
C VAL A 288 15.46 12.31 -24.69
N LEU A 289 15.74 11.74 -23.52
CA LEU A 289 14.84 11.70 -22.39
C LEU A 289 15.24 12.73 -21.34
N HIS A 290 14.24 13.42 -20.82
CA HIS A 290 14.37 14.37 -19.72
C HIS A 290 13.83 13.74 -18.44
N MET A 291 14.47 14.02 -17.30
CA MET A 291 14.13 13.48 -15.99
C MET A 291 14.28 14.57 -14.93
N ARG A 292 13.46 14.54 -13.88
CA ARG A 292 13.67 15.36 -12.69
C ARG A 292 14.93 14.91 -11.94
N THR A 293 15.54 15.86 -11.27
CA THR A 293 16.62 15.60 -10.31
C THR A 293 16.00 15.49 -8.90
N THR A 294 16.76 14.93 -7.95
CA THR A 294 16.36 14.92 -6.52
C THR A 294 16.09 16.32 -5.97
N ARG A 295 16.77 17.34 -6.53
CA ARG A 295 16.49 18.74 -6.18
C ARG A 295 15.12 19.21 -6.66
N ALA A 296 14.69 18.77 -7.83
CA ALA A 296 13.33 19.06 -8.31
C ALA A 296 12.29 18.33 -7.50
N ASP A 297 12.55 17.05 -7.10
CA ASP A 297 11.65 16.30 -6.27
C ASP A 297 11.44 16.96 -4.90
N ALA A 298 12.49 17.52 -4.31
CA ALA A 298 12.41 18.28 -3.06
C ALA A 298 11.62 19.60 -3.19
N LEU A 299 11.53 20.19 -4.40
CA LEU A 299 10.70 21.38 -4.65
C LEU A 299 9.23 21.03 -4.95
N MET A 300 8.96 19.77 -5.25
CA MET A 300 7.62 19.25 -5.59
C MET A 300 6.94 18.56 -4.41
N SER A 301 7.68 18.33 -3.33
CA SER A 301 7.17 17.83 -2.04
C SER A 301 6.66 18.98 -1.18
#